data_29cce058fb9c4844f1f13a6f50258d47
#
_entry.id   29cce058fb9c4844f1f13a6f50258d47
#
_cell.length_a   1.000
_cell.length_b   1.000
_cell.length_c   1.000
_cell.angle_alpha   90.00
_cell.angle_beta   90.00
_cell.angle_gamma   90.00
#
_symmetry.space_group_name_H-M   'P 1'
#
loop_
_entity.id
_entity.type
_entity.pdbx_description
1 polymer ?
#
loop_
_entity_poly.entity_id
_entity_poly.type
_entity_poly.pdbx_seq_one_letter_code
_entity_poly.pdbx_strand_id
1 'polypeptide(L)'
;EEFFNEKTIVDLSFFNFRNSVTAAYFANEKLEVQKVNENFRSFFPILGNVTNVYFPDVLEQLGVSGEQIDHFVREIKEEGQVLIPEVQIEIEGDVRVYSLLSTCTTDSVFSYLNGVQGQFVDRTQEWYLKRDKEALLEQQLKNQELIAGKTRELERLANRLAQYLSPQIYETIFSGKESCEETYTRKNLTVFFSDIVQFT
;
A
#
# COMPACT_ATOMS: atom_id res chain seq x y z
N GLU A 1 7.78 35.25 -28.71
CA GLU A 1 7.57 34.62 -30.04
C GLU A 1 8.68 33.64 -30.41
N GLU A 2 9.97 33.85 -30.02
CA GLU A 2 11.06 32.91 -30.31
C GLU A 2 10.92 31.51 -29.61
N PHE A 3 10.20 31.42 -28.51
CA PHE A 3 10.02 30.18 -27.79
C PHE A 3 9.09 29.16 -28.50
N PHE A 4 8.30 29.59 -29.46
CA PHE A 4 7.38 28.75 -30.22
C PHE A 4 7.85 28.42 -31.63
N ASN A 5 9.15 28.58 -31.89
CA ASN A 5 9.73 28.10 -33.13
C ASN A 5 9.75 26.56 -33.10
N GLU A 6 9.37 25.92 -34.20
CA GLU A 6 9.26 24.47 -34.41
C GLU A 6 10.50 23.71 -33.92
N LYS A 7 11.70 24.21 -34.23
CA LYS A 7 12.97 23.66 -33.78
C LYS A 7 13.10 23.68 -32.24
N THR A 8 12.70 24.78 -31.60
CA THR A 8 12.79 24.95 -30.14
C THR A 8 11.83 24.01 -29.42
N ILE A 9 10.63 23.76 -29.97
CA ILE A 9 9.65 22.83 -29.40
C ILE A 9 10.18 21.40 -29.46
N VAL A 10 10.77 21.01 -30.60
CA VAL A 10 11.36 19.66 -30.77
C VAL A 10 12.54 19.48 -29.82
N ASP A 11 13.42 20.46 -29.72
CA ASP A 11 14.58 20.42 -28.83
C ASP A 11 14.14 20.34 -27.36
N LEU A 12 13.12 21.09 -26.95
CA LEU A 12 12.57 21.07 -25.60
C LEU A 12 11.88 19.73 -25.28
N SER A 13 11.12 19.18 -26.22
CA SER A 13 10.49 17.88 -26.09
C SER A 13 11.51 16.75 -25.96
N PHE A 14 12.56 16.80 -26.77
CA PHE A 14 13.67 15.85 -26.67
C PHE A 14 14.43 15.98 -25.35
N PHE A 15 14.66 17.22 -24.89
CA PHE A 15 15.30 17.49 -23.60
C PHE A 15 14.45 16.92 -22.46
N ASN A 16 13.14 17.14 -22.44
CA ASN A 16 12.23 16.63 -21.43
C ASN A 16 12.19 15.09 -21.41
N PHE A 17 12.11 14.46 -22.60
CA PHE A 17 12.17 13.01 -22.71
C PHE A 17 13.49 12.45 -22.15
N ARG A 18 14.62 13.03 -22.52
CA ARG A 18 15.94 12.59 -22.09
C ARG A 18 16.16 12.74 -20.58
N ASN A 19 15.68 13.85 -20.01
CA ASN A 19 15.92 14.21 -18.60
C ASN A 19 14.73 13.85 -17.69
N SER A 20 13.73 13.12 -18.19
CA SER A 20 12.61 12.61 -17.36
C SER A 20 13.15 11.72 -16.25
N VAL A 21 12.65 11.90 -15.03
CA VAL A 21 12.95 11.02 -13.88
C VAL A 21 12.32 9.64 -14.00
N THR A 22 11.39 9.46 -14.92
CA THR A 22 10.73 8.18 -15.23
C THR A 22 11.47 7.44 -16.33
N ALA A 23 11.31 6.13 -16.40
CA ALA A 23 11.78 5.34 -17.52
C ALA A 23 10.83 5.52 -18.71
N ALA A 24 11.24 6.31 -19.69
CA ALA A 24 10.42 6.70 -20.83
C ALA A 24 10.83 5.99 -22.10
N TYR A 25 9.85 5.63 -22.93
CA TYR A 25 10.03 5.05 -24.25
C TYR A 25 9.13 5.70 -25.28
N PHE A 26 9.53 5.57 -26.53
CA PHE A 26 8.71 5.89 -27.71
C PHE A 26 8.78 4.71 -28.69
N ALA A 27 7.62 4.24 -29.13
CA ALA A 27 7.45 3.19 -30.12
C ALA A 27 6.65 3.73 -31.32
N ASN A 28 6.88 3.17 -32.50
CA ASN A 28 6.12 3.52 -33.69
C ASN A 28 4.67 2.95 -33.63
N GLU A 29 3.88 3.18 -34.68
CA GLU A 29 2.50 2.67 -34.80
C GLU A 29 2.41 1.13 -34.77
N LYS A 30 3.50 0.42 -35.05
CA LYS A 30 3.59 -1.03 -34.94
C LYS A 30 4.02 -1.51 -33.57
N LEU A 31 4.13 -0.60 -32.60
CA LEU A 31 4.65 -0.86 -31.26
C LEU A 31 6.13 -1.31 -31.24
N GLU A 32 6.92 -1.00 -32.27
CA GLU A 32 8.36 -1.22 -32.25
C GLU A 32 9.06 -0.05 -31.58
N VAL A 33 9.86 -0.32 -30.56
CA VAL A 33 10.57 0.69 -29.76
C VAL A 33 11.57 1.44 -30.63
N GLN A 34 11.42 2.74 -30.73
CA GLN A 34 12.32 3.61 -31.50
C GLN A 34 13.35 4.33 -30.60
N LYS A 35 12.93 4.74 -29.43
CA LYS A 35 13.76 5.48 -28.47
C LYS A 35 13.41 5.10 -27.04
N VAL A 36 14.45 5.09 -26.22
CA VAL A 36 14.33 5.03 -24.74
C VAL A 36 15.26 6.06 -24.12
N ASN A 37 14.89 6.58 -22.96
CA ASN A 37 15.74 7.50 -22.21
C ASN A 37 16.78 6.76 -21.35
N GLU A 38 17.65 7.50 -20.67
CA GLU A 38 18.70 6.91 -19.83
C GLU A 38 18.11 6.18 -18.61
N ASN A 39 17.03 6.71 -18.05
CA ASN A 39 16.36 6.08 -16.91
C ASN A 39 15.70 4.74 -17.28
N PHE A 40 15.21 4.58 -18.50
CA PHE A 40 14.73 3.27 -18.97
C PHE A 40 15.82 2.20 -18.89
N ARG A 41 17.05 2.54 -19.32
CA ARG A 41 18.19 1.61 -19.23
C ARG A 41 18.64 1.37 -17.80
N SER A 42 18.55 2.39 -16.95
CA SER A 42 18.91 2.30 -15.53
C SER A 42 17.90 1.47 -14.73
N PHE A 43 16.60 1.60 -15.04
CA PHE A 43 15.54 0.84 -14.36
C PHE A 43 15.56 -0.63 -14.78
N PHE A 44 15.89 -0.89 -16.05
CA PHE A 44 15.84 -2.22 -16.65
C PHE A 44 17.19 -2.66 -17.23
N PRO A 45 18.22 -2.83 -16.39
CA PRO A 45 19.56 -3.19 -16.87
C PRO A 45 19.63 -4.57 -17.53
N ILE A 46 18.65 -5.44 -17.25
CA ILE A 46 18.55 -6.77 -17.86
C ILE A 46 18.19 -6.71 -19.35
N LEU A 47 17.56 -5.60 -19.79
CA LEU A 47 17.25 -5.38 -21.19
C LEU A 47 18.49 -4.85 -21.90
N GLY A 48 18.90 -5.53 -22.94
CA GLY A 48 19.95 -5.05 -23.82
C GLY A 48 19.49 -3.87 -24.70
N ASN A 49 19.88 -3.90 -25.98
CA ASN A 49 19.37 -2.93 -26.95
C ASN A 49 17.94 -3.30 -27.38
N VAL A 50 16.97 -2.50 -26.97
CA VAL A 50 15.54 -2.68 -27.29
C VAL A 50 15.10 -1.93 -28.57
N THR A 51 16.01 -1.27 -29.30
CA THR A 51 15.65 -0.53 -30.51
C THR A 51 15.12 -1.49 -31.59
N ASN A 52 13.99 -1.14 -32.19
CA ASN A 52 13.24 -1.93 -33.16
C ASN A 52 12.68 -3.28 -32.62
N VAL A 53 12.67 -3.47 -31.30
CA VAL A 53 12.00 -4.61 -30.67
C VAL A 53 10.52 -4.27 -30.47
N TYR A 54 9.65 -5.24 -30.66
CA TYR A 54 8.23 -5.13 -30.36
C TYR A 54 8.01 -4.92 -28.87
N PHE A 55 7.32 -3.86 -28.46
CA PHE A 55 7.24 -3.47 -27.06
C PHE A 55 6.58 -4.53 -26.15
N PRO A 56 5.52 -5.24 -26.57
CA PRO A 56 5.03 -6.39 -25.82
C PRO A 56 6.08 -7.46 -25.52
N ASP A 57 7.02 -7.73 -26.44
CA ASP A 57 8.12 -8.68 -26.18
C ASP A 57 9.09 -8.11 -25.13
N VAL A 58 9.26 -6.79 -25.09
CA VAL A 58 10.04 -6.13 -24.03
C VAL A 58 9.35 -6.30 -22.68
N LEU A 59 8.03 -6.20 -22.62
CA LEU A 59 7.26 -6.44 -21.40
C LEU A 59 7.36 -7.90 -20.94
N GLU A 60 7.33 -8.85 -21.89
CA GLU A 60 7.53 -10.28 -21.60
C GLU A 60 8.91 -10.56 -21.02
N GLN A 61 9.97 -9.95 -21.59
CA GLN A 61 11.34 -10.07 -21.07
C GLN A 61 11.48 -9.47 -19.65
N LEU A 62 10.68 -8.50 -19.30
CA LEU A 62 10.60 -7.93 -17.94
C LEU A 62 9.78 -8.81 -16.98
N GLY A 63 9.18 -9.90 -17.45
CA GLY A 63 8.37 -10.80 -16.63
C GLY A 63 6.93 -10.33 -16.40
N VAL A 64 6.46 -9.37 -17.21
CA VAL A 64 5.05 -8.91 -17.15
C VAL A 64 4.13 -10.07 -17.59
N SER A 65 3.02 -10.25 -16.88
CA SER A 65 2.10 -11.34 -17.20
C SER A 65 1.43 -11.17 -18.58
N GLY A 66 1.18 -12.30 -19.26
CA GLY A 66 0.52 -12.28 -20.57
C GLY A 66 -0.82 -11.55 -20.56
N GLU A 67 -1.58 -11.67 -19.47
CA GLU A 67 -2.85 -10.96 -19.26
C GLU A 67 -2.69 -9.42 -19.29
N GLN A 68 -1.65 -8.91 -18.64
CA GLN A 68 -1.34 -7.48 -18.65
C GLN A 68 -0.82 -7.01 -20.01
N ILE A 69 -0.07 -7.85 -20.72
CA ILE A 69 0.41 -7.58 -22.08
C ILE A 69 -0.76 -7.52 -23.05
N ASP A 70 -1.69 -8.48 -23.01
CA ASP A 70 -2.88 -8.50 -23.84
C ASP A 70 -3.79 -7.29 -23.54
N HIS A 71 -3.93 -6.94 -22.28
CA HIS A 71 -4.64 -5.73 -21.85
C HIS A 71 -3.98 -4.48 -22.44
N PHE A 72 -2.66 -4.35 -22.34
CA PHE A 72 -1.90 -3.25 -22.91
C PHE A 72 -2.16 -3.10 -24.42
N VAL A 73 -2.02 -4.19 -25.19
CA VAL A 73 -2.17 -4.17 -26.65
C VAL A 73 -3.59 -3.81 -27.05
N ARG A 74 -4.59 -4.31 -26.34
CA ARG A 74 -5.99 -4.02 -26.60
C ARG A 74 -6.32 -2.55 -26.34
N GLU A 75 -6.02 -2.05 -25.13
CA GLU A 75 -6.35 -0.67 -24.73
C GLU A 75 -5.64 0.38 -25.62
N ILE A 76 -4.38 0.15 -25.96
CA ILE A 76 -3.66 1.05 -26.86
C ILE A 76 -4.31 1.11 -28.24
N LYS A 77 -4.85 -0.01 -28.74
CA LYS A 77 -5.52 -0.03 -30.05
C LYS A 77 -6.93 0.56 -30.03
N GLU A 78 -7.68 0.32 -28.96
CA GLU A 78 -9.09 0.70 -28.83
C GLU A 78 -9.26 2.11 -28.29
N GLU A 79 -8.55 2.43 -27.19
CA GLU A 79 -8.70 3.69 -26.45
C GLU A 79 -7.57 4.70 -26.73
N GLY A 80 -6.49 4.25 -27.36
CA GLY A 80 -5.31 5.10 -27.59
C GLY A 80 -4.51 5.44 -26.35
N GLN A 81 -4.88 4.89 -25.20
CA GLN A 81 -4.18 5.08 -23.93
C GLN A 81 -4.35 3.88 -23.01
N VAL A 82 -3.36 3.61 -22.17
CA VAL A 82 -3.44 2.57 -21.17
C VAL A 82 -2.70 2.97 -19.90
N LEU A 83 -3.28 2.64 -18.76
CA LEU A 83 -2.65 2.73 -17.45
C LEU A 83 -2.67 1.34 -16.82
N ILE A 84 -1.50 0.76 -16.61
CA ILE A 84 -1.32 -0.43 -15.77
C ILE A 84 -0.76 0.05 -14.44
N PRO A 85 -1.57 0.07 -13.37
CA PRO A 85 -1.19 0.72 -12.11
C PRO A 85 -0.09 -0.04 -11.37
N GLU A 86 0.03 -1.35 -11.59
CA GLU A 86 0.96 -2.22 -10.89
C GLU A 86 1.55 -3.25 -11.85
N VAL A 87 2.84 -3.06 -12.15
CA VAL A 87 3.70 -3.99 -12.89
C VAL A 87 4.81 -4.39 -11.97
N GLN A 88 4.84 -5.65 -11.54
CA GLN A 88 5.89 -6.20 -10.69
C GLN A 88 7.00 -6.79 -11.56
N ILE A 89 8.23 -6.36 -11.33
CA ILE A 89 9.41 -6.80 -12.07
C ILE A 89 10.47 -7.24 -11.05
N GLU A 90 10.99 -8.42 -11.21
CA GLU A 90 12.09 -8.92 -10.39
C GLU A 90 13.42 -8.53 -11.04
N ILE A 91 14.24 -7.78 -10.31
CA ILE A 91 15.56 -7.32 -10.75
C ILE A 91 16.57 -7.73 -9.67
N GLU A 92 17.52 -8.59 -10.03
CA GLU A 92 18.59 -9.08 -9.14
C GLU A 92 18.08 -9.68 -7.81
N GLY A 93 16.87 -10.27 -7.82
CA GLY A 93 16.23 -10.86 -6.64
C GLY A 93 15.37 -9.89 -5.82
N ASP A 94 15.36 -8.61 -6.19
CA ASP A 94 14.48 -7.60 -5.59
C ASP A 94 13.24 -7.38 -6.45
N VAL A 95 12.06 -7.39 -5.81
CA VAL A 95 10.81 -7.05 -6.48
C VAL A 95 10.65 -5.53 -6.50
N ARG A 96 10.59 -4.98 -7.72
CA ARG A 96 10.27 -3.58 -7.96
C ARG A 96 8.89 -3.45 -8.58
N VAL A 97 8.20 -2.39 -8.23
CA VAL A 97 6.83 -2.15 -8.67
C VAL A 97 6.76 -0.84 -9.42
N TYR A 98 6.25 -0.91 -10.64
CA TYR A 98 6.11 0.24 -11.52
C TYR A 98 4.64 0.43 -11.90
N SER A 99 4.25 1.67 -12.20
CA SER A 99 3.06 1.92 -12.99
C SER A 99 3.47 2.25 -14.43
N LEU A 100 2.83 1.61 -15.40
CA LEU A 100 3.05 1.87 -16.82
C LEU A 100 1.89 2.71 -17.35
N LEU A 101 2.23 3.91 -17.83
CA LEU A 101 1.32 4.78 -18.55
C LEU A 101 1.78 4.90 -20.00
N SER A 102 0.89 4.69 -20.94
CA SER A 102 1.20 4.84 -22.38
C SER A 102 0.04 5.50 -23.12
N THR A 103 0.39 6.31 -24.11
CA THR A 103 -0.58 7.09 -24.90
C THR A 103 -0.17 7.09 -26.35
N CYS A 104 -1.13 6.90 -27.27
CA CYS A 104 -0.94 7.10 -28.69
C CYS A 104 -0.82 8.59 -29.00
N THR A 105 0.18 8.94 -29.76
CA THR A 105 0.37 10.27 -30.31
C THR A 105 0.09 10.23 -31.81
N THR A 106 -0.83 11.07 -32.25
CA THR A 106 -1.14 11.23 -33.67
C THR A 106 -1.10 12.72 -34.00
N ASP A 107 -0.18 13.11 -34.85
CA ASP A 107 0.00 14.48 -35.26
C ASP A 107 0.05 14.56 -36.79
N SER A 108 -0.70 15.50 -37.38
CA SER A 108 -0.74 15.71 -38.82
C SER A 108 0.46 16.46 -39.35
N VAL A 109 1.12 17.27 -38.52
CA VAL A 109 2.28 18.10 -38.89
C VAL A 109 3.58 17.31 -38.71
N PHE A 110 3.67 16.56 -37.62
CA PHE A 110 4.84 15.77 -37.25
C PHE A 110 4.56 14.25 -37.35
N SER A 111 4.20 13.79 -38.56
CA SER A 111 3.84 12.38 -38.80
C SER A 111 4.93 11.37 -38.33
N TYR A 112 6.19 11.79 -38.27
CA TYR A 112 7.29 10.97 -37.76
C TYR A 112 7.27 10.75 -36.23
N LEU A 113 6.41 11.50 -35.50
CA LEU A 113 6.15 11.33 -34.08
C LEU A 113 4.89 10.51 -33.80
N ASN A 114 4.21 10.03 -34.86
CA ASN A 114 3.07 9.14 -34.69
C ASN A 114 3.54 7.81 -34.10
N GLY A 115 2.86 7.38 -33.07
CA GLY A 115 3.20 6.15 -32.38
C GLY A 115 2.72 6.17 -30.94
N VAL A 116 3.38 5.41 -30.10
CA VAL A 116 3.07 5.27 -28.68
C VAL A 116 4.22 5.79 -27.85
N GLN A 117 3.95 6.77 -27.01
CA GLN A 117 4.86 7.18 -25.97
C GLN A 117 4.38 6.63 -24.62
N GLY A 118 5.33 6.19 -23.79
CA GLY A 118 4.98 5.69 -22.46
C GLY A 118 6.10 5.88 -21.47
N GLN A 119 5.73 5.66 -20.22
CA GLN A 119 6.66 5.80 -19.10
C GLN A 119 6.34 4.82 -17.99
N PHE A 120 7.38 4.31 -17.38
CA PHE A 120 7.32 3.58 -16.13
C PHE A 120 7.66 4.52 -14.98
N VAL A 121 6.75 4.61 -14.03
CA VAL A 121 6.95 5.36 -12.77
C VAL A 121 7.23 4.36 -11.67
N ASP A 122 8.35 4.52 -10.98
CA ASP A 122 8.70 3.66 -9.84
C ASP A 122 7.75 3.92 -8.67
N ARG A 123 7.03 2.88 -8.26
CA ARG A 123 6.08 2.85 -7.15
C ARG A 123 6.50 1.89 -6.04
N THR A 124 7.72 1.39 -6.11
CA THR A 124 8.21 0.36 -5.21
C THR A 124 8.08 0.77 -3.74
N GLN A 125 8.51 1.98 -3.40
CA GLN A 125 8.44 2.47 -2.04
C GLN A 125 6.99 2.64 -1.55
N GLU A 126 6.13 3.21 -2.40
CA GLU A 126 4.70 3.38 -2.07
C GLU A 126 4.00 2.04 -1.85
N TRP A 127 4.34 1.05 -2.68
CA TRP A 127 3.79 -0.30 -2.59
C TRP A 127 4.18 -1.00 -1.29
N TYR A 128 5.46 -0.93 -0.89
CA TYR A 128 5.91 -1.49 0.39
C TYR A 128 5.25 -0.79 1.57
N LEU A 129 5.20 0.55 1.56
CA LEU A 129 4.54 1.32 2.62
C LEU A 129 3.05 0.98 2.75
N LYS A 130 2.36 0.80 1.63
CA LYS A 130 0.96 0.39 1.62
C LYS A 130 0.78 -1.00 2.25
N ARG A 131 1.60 -1.96 1.86
CA ARG A 131 1.60 -3.33 2.38
C ARG A 131 1.89 -3.38 3.87
N ASP A 132 2.90 -2.62 4.33
CA ASP A 132 3.25 -2.54 5.75
C ASP A 132 2.10 -1.91 6.56
N LYS A 133 1.48 -0.87 6.03
CA LYS A 133 0.30 -0.24 6.64
C LYS A 133 -0.87 -1.22 6.75
N GLU A 134 -1.15 -1.99 5.72
CA GLU A 134 -2.22 -3.00 5.72
C GLU A 134 -1.95 -4.09 6.76
N ALA A 135 -0.71 -4.59 6.84
CA ALA A 135 -0.30 -5.56 7.85
C ALA A 135 -0.43 -5.01 9.28
N LEU A 136 -0.05 -3.75 9.51
CA LEU A 136 -0.17 -3.09 10.80
C LEU A 136 -1.65 -2.92 11.21
N LEU A 137 -2.51 -2.53 10.27
CA LEU A 137 -3.95 -2.40 10.52
C LEU A 137 -4.58 -3.75 10.89
N GLU A 138 -4.21 -4.81 10.21
CA GLU A 138 -4.68 -6.16 10.52
C GLU A 138 -4.24 -6.59 11.93
N GLN A 139 -2.99 -6.30 12.30
CA GLN A 139 -2.48 -6.57 13.64
C GLN A 139 -3.22 -5.75 14.71
N GLN A 140 -3.51 -4.47 14.44
CA GLN A 140 -4.28 -3.64 15.35
C GLN A 140 -5.70 -4.18 15.57
N LEU A 141 -6.38 -4.62 14.51
CA LEU A 141 -7.71 -5.23 14.62
C LEU A 141 -7.67 -6.49 15.50
N LYS A 142 -6.72 -7.39 15.27
CA LYS A 142 -6.54 -8.60 16.10
C LYS A 142 -6.29 -8.25 17.57
N ASN A 143 -5.46 -7.23 17.83
CA ASN A 143 -5.18 -6.78 19.19
C ASN A 143 -6.44 -6.18 19.85
N GLN A 144 -7.23 -5.39 19.12
CA GLN A 144 -8.49 -4.85 19.64
C GLN A 144 -9.49 -5.94 20.00
N GLU A 145 -9.64 -6.96 19.16
CA GLU A 145 -10.50 -8.12 19.44
C GLU A 145 -10.05 -8.88 20.69
N LEU A 146 -8.72 -9.09 20.82
CA LEU A 146 -8.15 -9.73 22.00
C LEU A 146 -8.39 -8.92 23.28
N ILE A 147 -8.17 -7.60 23.24
CA ILE A 147 -8.43 -6.70 24.37
C ILE A 147 -9.92 -6.73 24.74
N ALA A 148 -10.82 -6.61 23.75
CA ALA A 148 -12.24 -6.67 23.99
C ALA A 148 -12.69 -8.02 24.63
N GLY A 149 -12.09 -9.12 24.19
CA GLY A 149 -12.30 -10.43 24.78
C GLY A 149 -11.85 -10.50 26.24
N LYS A 150 -10.63 -10.02 26.52
CA LYS A 150 -10.09 -9.97 27.88
C LYS A 150 -10.88 -9.05 28.80
N THR A 151 -11.32 -7.90 28.31
CA THR A 151 -12.16 -6.96 29.08
C THR A 151 -13.47 -7.62 29.49
N ARG A 152 -14.17 -8.31 28.57
CA ARG A 152 -15.40 -9.04 28.89
C ARG A 152 -15.17 -10.16 29.92
N GLU A 153 -14.04 -10.87 29.84
CA GLU A 153 -13.69 -11.90 30.80
C GLU A 153 -13.45 -11.32 32.20
N LEU A 154 -12.71 -10.20 32.27
CA LEU A 154 -12.46 -9.49 33.53
C LEU A 154 -13.76 -8.93 34.14
N GLU A 155 -14.62 -8.32 33.34
CA GLU A 155 -15.93 -7.85 33.80
C GLU A 155 -16.77 -9.01 34.36
N ARG A 156 -16.78 -10.17 33.70
CA ARG A 156 -17.49 -11.36 34.17
C ARG A 156 -16.92 -11.87 35.48
N LEU A 157 -15.60 -11.87 35.66
CA LEU A 157 -14.96 -12.26 36.92
C LEU A 157 -15.25 -11.25 38.02
N ALA A 158 -15.16 -9.94 37.73
CA ALA A 158 -15.48 -8.88 38.67
C ALA A 158 -16.95 -8.99 39.17
N ASN A 159 -17.89 -9.20 38.26
CA ASN A 159 -19.29 -9.40 38.60
C ASN A 159 -19.54 -10.65 39.44
N ARG A 160 -18.80 -11.73 39.23
CA ARG A 160 -18.88 -12.93 40.10
C ARG A 160 -18.31 -12.63 41.50
N LEU A 161 -17.16 -11.93 41.59
CA LEU A 161 -16.60 -11.57 42.87
C LEU A 161 -17.51 -10.60 43.64
N ALA A 162 -18.20 -9.70 42.96
CA ALA A 162 -19.19 -8.81 43.57
C ALA A 162 -20.30 -9.55 44.36
N GLN A 163 -20.66 -10.76 43.96
CA GLN A 163 -21.67 -11.58 44.65
C GLN A 163 -21.21 -12.13 46.00
N TYR A 164 -19.87 -12.23 46.21
CA TYR A 164 -19.28 -12.80 47.43
C TYR A 164 -18.65 -11.73 48.33
N LEU A 165 -18.49 -10.50 47.85
CA LEU A 165 -17.92 -9.40 48.62
C LEU A 165 -19.02 -8.50 49.14
N SER A 166 -18.80 -7.93 50.35
CA SER A 166 -19.70 -6.86 50.81
C SER A 166 -19.62 -5.65 49.88
N PRO A 167 -20.68 -4.88 49.68
CA PRO A 167 -20.69 -3.72 48.81
C PRO A 167 -19.55 -2.73 49.11
N GLN A 168 -19.20 -2.57 50.38
CA GLN A 168 -18.13 -1.67 50.82
C GLN A 168 -16.74 -2.14 50.35
N ILE A 169 -16.47 -3.43 50.39
CA ILE A 169 -15.20 -4.02 49.96
C ILE A 169 -15.12 -3.95 48.41
N TYR A 170 -16.22 -4.22 47.74
CA TYR A 170 -16.31 -4.12 46.28
C TYR A 170 -16.01 -2.71 45.79
N GLU A 171 -16.66 -1.68 46.36
CA GLU A 171 -16.39 -0.28 46.03
C GLU A 171 -14.94 0.12 46.31
N THR A 172 -14.35 -0.32 47.40
CA THR A 172 -12.93 0.00 47.74
C THR A 172 -11.97 -0.58 46.72
N ILE A 173 -12.18 -1.81 46.29
CA ILE A 173 -11.29 -2.49 45.33
C ILE A 173 -11.46 -1.98 43.91
N PHE A 174 -12.71 -1.76 43.46
CA PHE A 174 -13.01 -1.48 42.05
C PHE A 174 -13.22 0.02 41.73
N SER A 175 -13.41 0.90 42.73
CA SER A 175 -13.54 2.33 42.48
C SER A 175 -12.22 3.04 42.18
N GLY A 176 -11.10 2.37 42.34
CA GLY A 176 -9.74 2.93 42.10
C GLY A 176 -9.39 4.12 42.98
N LYS A 177 -10.18 4.37 44.05
CA LYS A 177 -10.03 5.58 44.88
C LYS A 177 -8.95 5.48 45.97
N GLU A 178 -8.48 4.28 46.24
CA GLU A 178 -7.34 4.13 47.19
C GLU A 178 -6.44 2.97 46.72
N SER A 179 -5.12 3.18 46.77
CA SER A 179 -4.18 2.09 46.84
C SER A 179 -4.56 1.24 48.05
N CYS A 180 -4.64 -0.10 47.90
CA CYS A 180 -4.85 -1.02 48.99
C CYS A 180 -3.64 -0.97 49.98
N GLU A 181 -3.41 0.16 50.59
CA GLU A 181 -2.61 0.26 51.78
C GLU A 181 -3.51 -0.22 52.93
N GLU A 182 -3.10 -1.32 53.56
CA GLU A 182 -3.78 -1.90 54.72
C GLU A 182 -3.81 -0.85 55.85
N THR A 183 -4.85 -0.03 55.91
CA THR A 183 -5.09 0.87 57.01
C THR A 183 -5.88 0.13 58.08
N TYR A 184 -5.16 -0.36 59.07
CA TYR A 184 -5.78 -0.97 60.25
C TYR A 184 -6.34 0.12 61.14
N THR A 185 -7.67 0.25 61.21
CA THR A 185 -8.33 1.10 62.22
C THR A 185 -8.93 0.24 63.33
N ARG A 186 -8.54 0.52 64.57
CA ARG A 186 -9.17 -0.10 65.74
C ARG A 186 -10.58 0.49 65.92
N LYS A 187 -11.60 -0.37 65.81
CA LYS A 187 -13.01 -0.01 66.08
C LYS A 187 -13.56 -0.89 67.20
N ASN A 188 -14.32 -0.30 68.16
CA ASN A 188 -15.09 -1.07 69.10
C ASN A 188 -16.33 -1.60 68.40
N LEU A 189 -16.39 -2.93 68.28
CA LEU A 189 -17.52 -3.62 67.64
C LEU A 189 -18.29 -4.42 68.69
N THR A 190 -19.61 -4.32 68.67
CA THR A 190 -20.47 -5.24 69.41
C THR A 190 -20.83 -6.36 68.44
N VAL A 191 -20.43 -7.58 68.78
CA VAL A 191 -20.77 -8.77 67.97
C VAL A 191 -21.92 -9.50 68.66
N PHE A 192 -23.00 -9.68 67.91
CA PHE A 192 -24.17 -10.41 68.32
C PHE A 192 -24.23 -11.73 67.55
N PHE A 193 -24.33 -12.80 68.27
CA PHE A 193 -24.55 -14.17 67.73
C PHE A 193 -25.96 -14.62 68.07
N SER A 194 -26.77 -14.99 67.13
CA SER A 194 -28.05 -15.65 67.28
C SER A 194 -28.07 -16.95 66.52
N ASP A 195 -28.52 -18.01 67.12
CA ASP A 195 -28.72 -19.29 66.48
C ASP A 195 -30.21 -19.70 66.59
N ILE A 196 -30.72 -20.36 65.61
CA ILE A 196 -32.08 -20.88 65.62
C ILE A 196 -32.02 -22.30 66.18
N VAL A 197 -32.48 -22.45 67.41
CA VAL A 197 -32.53 -23.74 68.05
C VAL A 197 -33.74 -24.51 67.47
N GLN A 198 -33.50 -25.75 67.01
CA GLN A 198 -34.47 -26.65 66.39
C GLN A 198 -34.80 -26.26 64.89
N PHE A 199 -33.77 -26.09 64.10
CA PHE A 199 -33.96 -26.17 62.66
C PHE A 199 -33.83 -27.63 62.19
N THR A 200 -35.00 -28.33 62.12
CA THR A 200 -35.17 -29.62 61.43
C THR A 200 -36.20 -29.48 60.37
#